data_6f61688d2e893b8ae1b1a371df474e16
#
_entry.id   6f61688d2e893b8ae1b1a371df474e16
#
_cell.length_a   1.000
_cell.length_b   1.000
_cell.length_c   1.000
_cell.angle_alpha   90.00
_cell.angle_beta   90.00
_cell.angle_gamma   90.00
#
_symmetry.space_group_name_H-M   'P 1'
#
loop_
_entity.id
_entity.type
_entity.pdbx_description
1 polymer ?
#
loop_
_entity_poly.entity_id
_entity_poly.type
_entity_poly.pdbx_seq_one_letter_code
_entity_poly.pdbx_strand_id
1 'polypeptide(L)'
;MIKLLALDMDGTLLNEAKEIPQAHIDAIHKAIGKGVKLVLSTGRPLFGVLPYYKKLGLDLQNEYVIVNNGCSTHQTSDWGLVDWRELSKSDIEYLNELAEKSEVQLTLFDEEHYFVLGGKPNPIVQYDATLVFADLTEISLEEATSGKYRMFQGMFLGTKEQTDDFEQRFADELCQRFSGVRSQPVIYEAMPLGTTKASALSRLAEILDIQPSEIMAMGDANNDIEMLEFAGLGIAMGNASDYVKSLADAVTTSNEEEGVARAIEKYIL
;
A
#
# COMPACT_ATOMS: atom_id res chain seq x y z
N MET A 1 11.77 22.85 5.08
CA MET A 1 11.20 22.30 6.34
C MET A 1 10.18 21.25 5.94
N ILE A 2 10.20 20.08 6.55
CA ILE A 2 9.26 18.99 6.24
C ILE A 2 7.84 19.37 6.68
N LYS A 3 6.88 19.21 5.77
CA LYS A 3 5.45 19.45 5.98
C LYS A 3 4.61 18.19 5.89
N LEU A 4 5.10 17.15 5.17
CA LEU A 4 4.41 15.87 5.00
C LEU A 4 5.38 14.72 5.29
N LEU A 5 4.95 13.80 6.16
CA LEU A 5 5.64 12.57 6.47
C LEU A 5 4.85 11.41 5.84
N ALA A 6 5.44 10.76 4.85
CA ALA A 6 4.88 9.58 4.18
C ALA A 6 5.57 8.32 4.73
N LEU A 7 4.80 7.41 5.31
CA LEU A 7 5.31 6.17 5.89
C LEU A 7 4.68 4.95 5.22
N ASP A 8 5.52 4.04 4.75
CA ASP A 8 5.05 2.67 4.53
C ASP A 8 4.69 2.00 5.86
N MET A 9 3.95 0.90 5.79
CA MET A 9 3.47 0.19 6.98
C MET A 9 4.28 -1.07 7.28
N ASP A 10 4.22 -2.07 6.40
CA ASP A 10 4.77 -3.40 6.65
C ASP A 10 6.29 -3.43 6.45
N GLY A 11 7.07 -3.62 7.50
CA GLY A 11 8.53 -3.53 7.46
C GLY A 11 9.07 -2.11 7.70
N THR A 12 8.19 -1.11 7.83
CA THR A 12 8.53 0.29 8.11
C THR A 12 7.92 0.76 9.43
N LEU A 13 6.64 1.10 9.45
CA LEU A 13 5.94 1.55 10.67
C LEU A 13 5.72 0.39 11.66
N LEU A 14 5.40 -0.80 11.13
CA LEU A 14 5.07 -1.99 11.90
C LEU A 14 6.29 -2.87 12.14
N ASN A 15 6.40 -3.41 13.36
CA ASN A 15 7.35 -4.46 13.68
C ASN A 15 6.93 -5.83 13.11
N GLU A 16 7.73 -6.88 13.32
CA GLU A 16 7.42 -8.25 12.85
C GLU A 16 6.14 -8.82 13.46
N ALA A 17 5.77 -8.39 14.68
CA ALA A 17 4.51 -8.74 15.34
C ALA A 17 3.29 -7.98 14.77
N LYS A 18 3.49 -7.16 13.74
CA LYS A 18 2.46 -6.29 13.14
C LYS A 18 1.88 -5.29 14.14
N GLU A 19 2.70 -4.81 15.05
CA GLU A 19 2.37 -3.77 16.02
C GLU A 19 3.13 -2.48 15.73
N ILE A 20 2.57 -1.32 16.12
CA ILE A 20 3.29 -0.04 16.08
C ILE A 20 4.06 0.12 17.40
N PRO A 21 5.40 0.20 17.38
CA PRO A 21 6.19 0.48 18.57
C PRO A 21 5.80 1.81 19.21
N GLN A 22 5.79 1.88 20.54
CA GLN A 22 5.42 3.11 21.26
C GLN A 22 6.30 4.31 20.89
N ALA A 23 7.60 4.09 20.67
CA ALA A 23 8.52 5.13 20.23
C ALA A 23 8.10 5.76 18.89
N HIS A 24 7.59 4.96 17.93
CA HIS A 24 7.06 5.46 16.66
C HIS A 24 5.83 6.36 16.90
N ILE A 25 4.89 5.93 17.74
CA ILE A 25 3.69 6.69 18.10
C ILE A 25 4.09 8.06 18.68
N ASP A 26 5.00 8.05 19.65
CA ASP A 26 5.44 9.27 20.36
C ASP A 26 6.15 10.26 19.41
N ALA A 27 7.00 9.74 18.50
CA ALA A 27 7.71 10.57 17.51
C ALA A 27 6.75 11.17 16.48
N ILE A 28 5.79 10.38 15.98
CA ILE A 28 4.74 10.84 15.04
C ILE A 28 3.91 11.96 15.67
N HIS A 29 3.46 11.78 16.92
CA HIS A 29 2.71 12.83 17.61
C HIS A 29 3.51 14.14 17.81
N LYS A 30 4.81 14.04 18.09
CA LYS A 30 5.69 15.23 18.16
C LYS A 30 5.80 15.92 16.80
N ALA A 31 5.94 15.15 15.70
CA ALA A 31 5.98 15.70 14.34
C ALA A 31 4.67 16.42 13.98
N ILE A 32 3.52 15.79 14.26
CA ILE A 32 2.19 16.40 14.07
C ILE A 32 2.03 17.67 14.92
N GLY A 33 2.52 17.65 16.15
CA GLY A 33 2.54 18.82 17.04
C GLY A 33 3.36 19.99 16.50
N LYS A 34 4.30 19.74 15.57
CA LYS A 34 5.02 20.77 14.80
C LYS A 34 4.35 21.19 13.50
N GLY A 35 3.16 20.65 13.21
CA GLY A 35 2.38 20.95 12.00
C GLY A 35 2.72 20.08 10.80
N VAL A 36 3.48 18.99 10.98
CA VAL A 36 3.75 18.01 9.92
C VAL A 36 2.52 17.13 9.74
N LYS A 37 2.04 16.97 8.50
CA LYS A 37 0.97 16.03 8.14
C LYS A 37 1.51 14.60 8.06
N LEU A 38 0.69 13.62 8.44
CA LEU A 38 0.99 12.22 8.26
C LEU A 38 0.20 11.63 7.09
N VAL A 39 0.86 10.82 6.27
CA VAL A 39 0.21 9.89 5.35
C VAL A 39 0.84 8.51 5.48
N LEU A 40 0.03 7.50 5.81
CA LEU A 40 0.46 6.11 5.65
C LEU A 40 0.24 5.72 4.18
N SER A 41 1.23 5.05 3.58
CA SER A 41 1.19 4.64 2.17
C SER A 41 1.48 3.14 2.06
N THR A 42 0.47 2.33 1.75
CA THR A 42 0.54 0.87 1.89
C THR A 42 -0.15 0.12 0.74
N GLY A 43 0.23 -1.15 0.54
CA GLY A 43 -0.51 -2.09 -0.31
C GLY A 43 -1.82 -2.58 0.32
N ARG A 44 -1.98 -2.43 1.64
CA ARG A 44 -3.19 -2.86 2.34
C ARG A 44 -4.43 -2.11 1.85
N PRO A 45 -5.62 -2.75 1.87
CA PRO A 45 -6.90 -2.06 1.66
C PRO A 45 -7.26 -1.19 2.88
N LEU A 46 -8.24 -0.28 2.71
CA LEU A 46 -8.62 0.69 3.74
C LEU A 46 -8.96 0.03 5.09
N PHE A 47 -9.79 -1.01 5.08
CA PHE A 47 -10.16 -1.73 6.31
C PHE A 47 -8.96 -2.37 7.02
N GLY A 48 -7.89 -2.71 6.28
CA GLY A 48 -6.63 -3.22 6.84
C GLY A 48 -5.77 -2.14 7.53
N VAL A 49 -6.15 -0.86 7.43
CA VAL A 49 -5.41 0.26 8.01
C VAL A 49 -6.12 0.90 9.19
N LEU A 50 -7.46 0.85 9.22
CA LEU A 50 -8.29 1.50 10.26
C LEU A 50 -7.85 1.19 11.71
N PRO A 51 -7.54 -0.07 12.09
CA PRO A 51 -7.10 -0.37 13.46
C PRO A 51 -5.81 0.34 13.86
N TYR A 52 -4.91 0.57 12.89
CA TYR A 52 -3.62 1.23 13.12
C TYR A 52 -3.77 2.74 13.32
N TYR A 53 -4.64 3.42 12.56
CA TYR A 53 -4.96 4.83 12.81
C TYR A 53 -5.63 5.03 14.18
N LYS A 54 -6.48 4.10 14.58
CA LYS A 54 -7.05 4.07 15.92
C LYS A 54 -5.97 3.88 17.01
N LYS A 55 -5.00 2.99 16.76
CA LYS A 55 -3.86 2.77 17.67
C LYS A 55 -2.96 4.00 17.76
N LEU A 56 -2.77 4.71 16.64
CA LEU A 56 -2.07 6.00 16.61
C LEU A 56 -2.83 7.12 17.30
N GLY A 57 -4.14 6.98 17.56
CA GLY A 57 -5.00 8.06 18.07
C GLY A 57 -5.23 9.16 17.03
N LEU A 58 -5.15 8.83 15.74
CA LEU A 58 -5.28 9.75 14.62
C LEU A 58 -6.52 9.46 13.75
N ASP A 59 -7.34 8.50 14.13
CA ASP A 59 -8.66 8.30 13.57
C ASP A 59 -9.54 9.54 13.83
N LEU A 60 -10.31 9.94 12.83
CA LEU A 60 -11.13 11.15 12.84
C LEU A 60 -10.33 12.47 13.02
N GLN A 61 -9.04 12.44 12.77
CA GLN A 61 -8.19 13.63 12.66
C GLN A 61 -8.13 14.11 11.20
N ASN A 62 -7.34 15.12 10.91
CA ASN A 62 -7.19 15.67 9.56
C ASN A 62 -5.88 15.18 8.91
N GLU A 63 -5.70 13.85 8.86
CA GLU A 63 -4.57 13.19 8.25
C GLU A 63 -5.02 12.42 7.00
N TYR A 64 -4.11 11.68 6.35
CA TYR A 64 -4.37 11.00 5.08
C TYR A 64 -3.84 9.57 5.08
N VAL A 65 -4.43 8.72 4.23
CA VAL A 65 -3.94 7.38 3.94
C VAL A 65 -4.00 7.10 2.45
N ILE A 66 -2.93 6.53 1.92
CA ILE A 66 -2.83 5.97 0.57
C ILE A 66 -2.86 4.46 0.73
N VAL A 67 -3.84 3.79 0.12
CA VAL A 67 -4.05 2.35 0.23
C VAL A 67 -4.08 1.68 -1.14
N ASN A 68 -4.08 0.34 -1.16
CA ASN A 68 -4.06 -0.45 -2.40
C ASN A 68 -2.93 0.00 -3.35
N ASN A 69 -1.70 0.20 -2.83
CA ASN A 69 -0.52 0.68 -3.58
C ASN A 69 -0.75 1.98 -4.37
N GLY A 70 -1.58 2.89 -3.86
CA GLY A 70 -1.85 4.17 -4.50
C GLY A 70 -3.14 4.23 -5.31
N CYS A 71 -3.95 3.16 -5.32
CA CYS A 71 -5.23 3.14 -6.02
C CYS A 71 -6.28 4.03 -5.34
N SER A 72 -6.23 4.21 -4.02
CA SER A 72 -7.12 5.15 -3.36
C SER A 72 -6.43 5.92 -2.24
N THR A 73 -6.81 7.17 -2.09
CA THR A 73 -6.36 8.09 -1.04
C THR A 73 -7.57 8.57 -0.27
N HIS A 74 -7.55 8.44 1.05
CA HIS A 74 -8.64 8.84 1.93
C HIS A 74 -8.15 9.86 2.96
N GLN A 75 -9.06 10.73 3.40
CA GLN A 75 -8.85 11.63 4.52
C GLN A 75 -9.40 10.99 5.79
N THR A 76 -8.63 11.01 6.89
CA THR A 76 -9.00 10.29 8.11
C THR A 76 -10.11 10.95 8.94
N SER A 77 -10.49 12.19 8.63
CA SER A 77 -11.55 12.90 9.34
C SER A 77 -12.95 12.26 9.22
N ASP A 78 -13.22 11.65 8.08
CA ASP A 78 -14.48 10.98 7.75
C ASP A 78 -14.27 9.71 6.92
N TRP A 79 -13.02 9.35 6.64
CA TRP A 79 -12.58 8.28 5.76
C TRP A 79 -13.03 8.46 4.30
N GLY A 80 -13.43 9.69 3.95
CA GLY A 80 -13.86 10.04 2.60
C GLY A 80 -12.73 9.89 1.57
N LEU A 81 -13.12 9.45 0.37
CA LEU A 81 -12.24 9.29 -0.76
C LEU A 81 -11.82 10.65 -1.34
N VAL A 82 -10.52 10.91 -1.41
CA VAL A 82 -9.93 12.18 -1.87
C VAL A 82 -9.45 12.07 -3.32
N ASP A 83 -8.79 10.96 -3.65
CA ASP A 83 -8.29 10.65 -5.01
C ASP A 83 -8.31 9.15 -5.23
N TRP A 84 -8.53 8.70 -6.48
CA TRP A 84 -8.52 7.28 -6.80
C TRP A 84 -8.19 6.96 -8.26
N ARG A 85 -7.81 5.73 -8.47
CA ARG A 85 -7.72 5.05 -9.76
C ARG A 85 -8.40 3.69 -9.61
N GLU A 86 -9.20 3.31 -10.59
CA GLU A 86 -9.97 2.06 -10.57
C GLU A 86 -9.73 1.24 -11.83
N LEU A 87 -9.89 -0.07 -11.71
CA LEU A 87 -9.86 -1.01 -12.82
C LEU A 87 -11.12 -0.83 -13.67
N SER A 88 -10.94 -0.73 -14.97
CA SER A 88 -12.08 -0.76 -15.90
C SER A 88 -12.69 -2.16 -15.97
N LYS A 89 -13.92 -2.24 -16.49
CA LYS A 89 -14.54 -3.52 -16.79
C LYS A 89 -13.63 -4.44 -17.61
N SER A 90 -13.01 -3.91 -18.66
CA SER A 90 -12.11 -4.70 -19.52
C SER A 90 -10.81 -5.11 -18.81
N ASP A 91 -10.38 -4.37 -17.77
CA ASP A 91 -9.24 -4.76 -16.95
C ASP A 91 -9.59 -5.96 -16.07
N ILE A 92 -10.76 -5.93 -15.43
CA ILE A 92 -11.24 -7.03 -14.59
C ILE A 92 -11.45 -8.30 -15.41
N GLU A 93 -12.08 -8.18 -16.60
CA GLU A 93 -12.25 -9.30 -17.54
C GLU A 93 -10.90 -9.91 -17.92
N TYR A 94 -9.93 -9.08 -18.26
CA TYR A 94 -8.58 -9.55 -18.63
C TYR A 94 -7.85 -10.21 -17.46
N LEU A 95 -7.87 -9.63 -16.25
CA LEU A 95 -7.26 -10.25 -15.07
C LEU A 95 -7.92 -11.61 -14.77
N ASN A 96 -9.24 -11.74 -14.94
CA ASN A 96 -9.93 -13.00 -14.77
C ASN A 96 -9.49 -14.05 -15.80
N GLU A 97 -9.29 -13.67 -17.07
CA GLU A 97 -8.77 -14.59 -18.09
C GLU A 97 -7.37 -15.13 -17.73
N LEU A 98 -6.50 -14.31 -17.13
CA LEU A 98 -5.18 -14.76 -16.69
C LEU A 98 -5.28 -15.71 -15.49
N ALA A 99 -6.16 -15.43 -14.56
CA ALA A 99 -6.43 -16.33 -13.42
C ALA A 99 -6.94 -17.71 -13.90
N GLU A 100 -7.88 -17.73 -14.85
CA GLU A 100 -8.39 -18.98 -15.45
C GLU A 100 -7.33 -19.80 -16.20
N LYS A 101 -6.27 -19.16 -16.70
CA LYS A 101 -5.13 -19.80 -17.37
C LYS A 101 -4.02 -20.24 -16.41
N SER A 102 -4.19 -20.04 -15.11
CA SER A 102 -3.16 -20.27 -14.08
C SER A 102 -3.77 -20.99 -12.87
N GLU A 103 -2.93 -21.28 -11.87
CA GLU A 103 -3.35 -21.92 -10.63
C GLU A 103 -3.50 -20.93 -9.46
N VAL A 104 -3.36 -19.61 -9.72
CA VAL A 104 -3.57 -18.57 -8.71
C VAL A 104 -5.03 -18.14 -8.69
N GLN A 105 -5.49 -17.65 -7.55
CA GLN A 105 -6.83 -17.12 -7.38
C GLN A 105 -6.83 -15.61 -7.49
N LEU A 106 -7.73 -15.05 -8.31
CA LEU A 106 -7.94 -13.62 -8.42
C LEU A 106 -8.85 -13.12 -7.31
N THR A 107 -8.41 -12.08 -6.64
CA THR A 107 -9.19 -11.30 -5.69
C THR A 107 -9.21 -9.83 -6.12
N LEU A 108 -10.26 -9.11 -5.72
CA LEU A 108 -10.48 -7.71 -6.03
C LEU A 108 -10.83 -6.94 -4.75
N PHE A 109 -10.54 -5.65 -4.74
CA PHE A 109 -10.84 -4.77 -3.61
C PHE A 109 -11.63 -3.55 -4.06
N ASP A 110 -12.67 -3.21 -3.31
CA ASP A 110 -13.25 -1.87 -3.28
C ASP A 110 -12.96 -1.17 -1.94
N GLU A 111 -13.76 -0.18 -1.55
CA GLU A 111 -13.58 0.56 -0.29
C GLU A 111 -13.88 -0.29 0.94
N GLU A 112 -14.77 -1.29 0.83
CA GLU A 112 -15.33 -2.01 1.96
C GLU A 112 -15.15 -3.53 1.90
N HIS A 113 -14.88 -4.08 0.70
CA HIS A 113 -14.94 -5.52 0.48
C HIS A 113 -13.62 -6.11 -0.03
N TYR A 114 -13.36 -7.32 0.41
CA TYR A 114 -12.38 -8.22 -0.14
C TYR A 114 -13.12 -9.31 -0.94
N PHE A 115 -13.15 -9.13 -2.26
CA PHE A 115 -13.85 -10.03 -3.17
C PHE A 115 -12.96 -11.18 -3.64
N VAL A 116 -13.55 -12.36 -3.79
CA VAL A 116 -12.91 -13.55 -4.36
C VAL A 116 -13.65 -13.95 -5.64
N LEU A 117 -12.94 -13.97 -6.77
CA LEU A 117 -13.45 -14.46 -8.03
C LEU A 117 -13.18 -15.97 -8.19
N GLY A 118 -14.06 -16.63 -8.92
CA GLY A 118 -13.84 -18.02 -9.34
C GLY A 118 -14.14 -19.08 -8.27
N GLY A 119 -14.92 -18.74 -7.24
CA GLY A 119 -15.43 -19.68 -6.25
C GLY A 119 -14.80 -19.51 -4.87
N LYS A 120 -14.77 -20.62 -4.10
CA LYS A 120 -14.34 -20.58 -2.70
C LYS A 120 -12.89 -20.12 -2.55
N PRO A 121 -12.60 -19.31 -1.52
CA PRO A 121 -11.25 -18.82 -1.25
C PRO A 121 -10.29 -19.98 -0.94
N ASN A 122 -9.11 -19.97 -1.56
CA ASN A 122 -8.03 -20.89 -1.24
C ASN A 122 -7.42 -20.57 0.14
N PRO A 123 -6.63 -21.48 0.74
CA PRO A 123 -6.06 -21.26 2.08
C PRO A 123 -5.18 -20.00 2.20
N ILE A 124 -4.52 -19.56 1.11
CA ILE A 124 -3.66 -18.38 1.10
C ILE A 124 -4.50 -17.11 1.15
N VAL A 125 -5.58 -17.05 0.34
CA VAL A 125 -6.57 -15.96 0.40
C VAL A 125 -7.22 -15.87 1.78
N GLN A 126 -7.57 -17.02 2.38
CA GLN A 126 -8.15 -17.04 3.73
C GLN A 126 -7.16 -16.50 4.78
N TYR A 127 -5.89 -16.88 4.68
CA TYR A 127 -4.86 -16.37 5.58
C TYR A 127 -4.62 -14.87 5.37
N ASP A 128 -4.49 -14.41 4.13
CA ASP A 128 -4.29 -13.00 3.81
C ASP A 128 -5.42 -12.12 4.36
N ALA A 129 -6.68 -12.56 4.21
CA ALA A 129 -7.83 -11.86 4.76
C ALA A 129 -7.74 -11.64 6.28
N THR A 130 -7.15 -12.60 7.03
CA THR A 130 -6.93 -12.42 8.48
C THR A 130 -5.93 -11.32 8.79
N LEU A 131 -4.92 -11.12 7.93
CA LEU A 131 -3.88 -10.10 8.12
C LEU A 131 -4.41 -8.67 7.90
N VAL A 132 -5.48 -8.54 7.11
CA VAL A 132 -6.11 -7.25 6.82
C VAL A 132 -7.46 -7.07 7.50
N PHE A 133 -7.83 -7.97 8.42
CA PHE A 133 -9.08 -7.93 9.22
C PHE A 133 -10.36 -7.97 8.37
N ALA A 134 -10.32 -8.68 7.23
CA ALA A 134 -11.42 -8.70 6.26
C ALA A 134 -12.25 -9.97 6.32
N ASP A 135 -13.54 -9.81 6.08
CA ASP A 135 -14.42 -10.89 5.66
C ASP A 135 -14.35 -11.05 4.14
N LEU A 136 -14.26 -12.31 3.67
CA LEU A 136 -14.21 -12.61 2.24
C LEU A 136 -15.63 -12.69 1.65
N THR A 137 -15.81 -12.06 0.49
CA THR A 137 -17.06 -12.09 -0.26
C THR A 137 -16.84 -12.73 -1.63
N GLU A 138 -17.51 -13.86 -1.90
CA GLU A 138 -17.49 -14.46 -3.24
C GLU A 138 -18.26 -13.55 -4.21
N ILE A 139 -17.70 -13.30 -5.40
CA ILE A 139 -18.32 -12.47 -6.43
C ILE A 139 -18.20 -13.13 -7.81
N SER A 140 -19.24 -13.01 -8.63
CA SER A 140 -19.19 -13.42 -10.03
C SER A 140 -18.49 -12.37 -10.90
N LEU A 141 -17.94 -12.79 -12.05
CA LEU A 141 -17.36 -11.84 -13.01
C LEU A 141 -18.41 -10.83 -13.51
N GLU A 142 -19.65 -11.26 -13.75
CA GLU A 142 -20.76 -10.40 -14.16
C GLU A 142 -21.01 -9.29 -13.13
N GLU A 143 -21.04 -9.64 -11.85
CA GLU A 143 -21.25 -8.67 -10.77
C GLU A 143 -20.03 -7.76 -10.59
N ALA A 144 -18.81 -8.31 -10.62
CA ALA A 144 -17.57 -7.53 -10.51
C ALA A 144 -17.43 -6.49 -11.64
N THR A 145 -17.94 -6.80 -12.83
CA THR A 145 -17.89 -5.91 -14.01
C THR A 145 -19.17 -5.10 -14.23
N SER A 146 -20.14 -5.17 -13.32
CA SER A 146 -21.43 -4.48 -13.45
C SER A 146 -21.38 -2.97 -13.28
N GLY A 147 -20.29 -2.42 -12.73
CA GLY A 147 -20.16 -1.02 -12.32
C GLY A 147 -20.82 -0.69 -10.98
N LYS A 148 -21.29 -1.70 -10.24
CA LYS A 148 -21.83 -1.53 -8.88
C LYS A 148 -20.74 -1.18 -7.86
N TYR A 149 -19.55 -1.73 -8.06
CA TYR A 149 -18.42 -1.58 -7.16
C TYR A 149 -17.27 -0.87 -7.88
N ARG A 150 -16.54 -0.04 -7.15
CA ARG A 150 -15.32 0.61 -7.63
C ARG A 150 -14.12 -0.28 -7.30
N MET A 151 -13.67 -1.06 -8.28
CA MET A 151 -12.58 -1.99 -8.08
C MET A 151 -11.23 -1.30 -8.21
N PHE A 152 -10.47 -1.24 -7.12
CA PHE A 152 -9.20 -0.52 -7.09
C PHE A 152 -8.03 -1.35 -7.60
N GLN A 153 -7.91 -2.59 -7.15
CA GLN A 153 -6.78 -3.45 -7.48
C GLN A 153 -7.22 -4.91 -7.61
N GLY A 154 -6.48 -5.66 -8.43
CA GLY A 154 -6.54 -7.12 -8.48
C GLY A 154 -5.31 -7.72 -7.80
N MET A 155 -5.50 -8.82 -7.06
CA MET A 155 -4.41 -9.62 -6.52
C MET A 155 -4.56 -11.06 -6.95
N PHE A 156 -3.43 -11.67 -7.34
CA PHE A 156 -3.31 -13.09 -7.67
C PHE A 156 -2.60 -13.80 -6.52
N LEU A 157 -3.30 -14.71 -5.84
CA LEU A 157 -2.80 -15.41 -4.67
C LEU A 157 -2.71 -16.93 -4.94
N GLY A 158 -1.54 -17.48 -4.65
CA GLY A 158 -1.24 -18.91 -4.80
C GLY A 158 -0.07 -19.32 -3.92
N THR A 159 0.36 -20.59 -3.99
CA THR A 159 1.64 -20.96 -3.40
C THR A 159 2.78 -20.19 -4.07
N LYS A 160 3.96 -20.20 -3.47
CA LYS A 160 5.13 -19.52 -4.08
C LYS A 160 5.37 -20.03 -5.50
N GLU A 161 5.30 -21.34 -5.72
CA GLU A 161 5.50 -21.98 -7.02
C GLU A 161 4.44 -21.56 -8.04
N GLN A 162 3.17 -21.49 -7.63
CA GLN A 162 2.05 -21.05 -8.48
C GLN A 162 2.20 -19.56 -8.86
N THR A 163 2.62 -18.75 -7.92
CA THR A 163 2.83 -17.31 -8.18
C THR A 163 4.12 -17.06 -8.99
N ASP A 164 5.16 -17.88 -8.81
CA ASP A 164 6.37 -17.84 -9.65
C ASP A 164 6.03 -18.21 -11.11
N ASP A 165 5.23 -19.27 -11.35
CA ASP A 165 4.76 -19.64 -12.71
C ASP A 165 3.89 -18.54 -13.31
N PHE A 166 2.98 -17.97 -12.53
CA PHE A 166 2.14 -16.86 -12.97
C PHE A 166 2.97 -15.66 -13.41
N GLU A 167 3.89 -15.20 -12.58
CA GLU A 167 4.76 -14.07 -12.86
C GLU A 167 5.64 -14.35 -14.10
N GLN A 168 6.28 -15.51 -14.18
CA GLN A 168 7.10 -15.88 -15.34
C GLN A 168 6.33 -15.87 -16.67
N ARG A 169 5.05 -16.25 -16.65
CA ARG A 169 4.22 -16.34 -17.85
C ARG A 169 3.60 -15.02 -18.26
N PHE A 170 3.24 -14.17 -17.31
CA PHE A 170 2.33 -13.05 -17.56
C PHE A 170 2.89 -11.67 -17.16
N ALA A 171 4.02 -11.56 -16.44
CA ALA A 171 4.52 -10.26 -15.98
C ALA A 171 4.82 -9.29 -17.13
N ASP A 172 5.44 -9.76 -18.21
CA ASP A 172 5.77 -8.93 -19.38
C ASP A 172 4.51 -8.39 -20.09
N GLU A 173 3.44 -9.18 -20.12
CA GLU A 173 2.16 -8.77 -20.71
C GLU A 173 1.39 -7.86 -19.76
N LEU A 174 1.39 -8.17 -18.48
CA LEU A 174 0.74 -7.35 -17.43
C LEU A 174 1.34 -5.95 -17.34
N CYS A 175 2.67 -5.81 -17.37
CA CYS A 175 3.33 -4.51 -17.24
C CYS A 175 3.05 -3.54 -18.39
N GLN A 176 2.51 -4.01 -19.52
CA GLN A 176 2.06 -3.14 -20.62
C GLN A 176 0.69 -2.51 -20.36
N ARG A 177 -0.08 -3.05 -19.45
CA ARG A 177 -1.47 -2.63 -19.16
C ARG A 177 -1.70 -2.22 -17.71
N PHE A 178 -0.89 -2.71 -16.80
CA PHE A 178 -1.03 -2.51 -15.36
C PHE A 178 0.30 -2.09 -14.74
N SER A 179 0.21 -1.43 -13.60
CA SER A 179 1.31 -1.37 -12.63
C SER A 179 1.30 -2.66 -11.82
N GLY A 180 2.20 -3.59 -12.17
CA GLY A 180 2.30 -4.90 -11.52
C GLY A 180 3.41 -4.93 -10.48
N VAL A 181 3.17 -5.59 -9.34
CA VAL A 181 4.20 -5.79 -8.31
C VAL A 181 4.07 -7.14 -7.62
N ARG A 182 5.20 -7.84 -7.46
CA ARG A 182 5.30 -8.99 -6.57
C ARG A 182 5.58 -8.48 -5.16
N SER A 183 4.51 -8.29 -4.37
CA SER A 183 4.63 -7.74 -3.01
C SER A 183 5.08 -8.77 -1.98
N GLN A 184 4.71 -10.03 -2.20
CA GLN A 184 5.05 -11.16 -1.33
C GLN A 184 5.31 -12.42 -2.16
N PRO A 185 6.00 -13.45 -1.62
CA PRO A 185 6.25 -14.69 -2.35
C PRO A 185 4.99 -15.41 -2.87
N VAL A 186 3.82 -15.10 -2.32
CA VAL A 186 2.53 -15.72 -2.59
C VAL A 186 1.51 -14.76 -3.20
N ILE A 187 1.90 -13.49 -3.46
CA ILE A 187 0.99 -12.43 -3.94
C ILE A 187 1.62 -11.66 -5.11
N TYR A 188 0.92 -11.61 -6.23
CA TYR A 188 1.19 -10.68 -7.33
C TYR A 188 0.02 -9.73 -7.48
N GLU A 189 0.28 -8.42 -7.47
CA GLU A 189 -0.72 -7.35 -7.49
C GLU A 189 -0.74 -6.65 -8.85
N ALA A 190 -1.92 -6.27 -9.30
CA ALA A 190 -2.14 -5.52 -10.54
C ALA A 190 -3.03 -4.30 -10.26
N MET A 191 -2.47 -3.12 -10.43
CA MET A 191 -3.14 -1.82 -10.29
C MET A 191 -3.33 -1.19 -11.68
N PRO A 192 -4.24 -0.23 -11.85
CA PRO A 192 -4.32 0.57 -13.08
C PRO A 192 -2.95 1.15 -13.46
N LEU A 193 -2.63 1.16 -14.75
CA LEU A 193 -1.32 1.59 -15.25
C LEU A 193 -0.93 2.98 -14.73
N GLY A 194 0.31 3.13 -14.30
CA GLY A 194 0.84 4.36 -13.72
C GLY A 194 0.39 4.62 -12.27
N THR A 195 -0.27 3.64 -11.64
CA THR A 195 -0.65 3.73 -10.23
C THR A 195 0.44 3.11 -9.36
N THR A 196 1.05 3.92 -8.53
CA THR A 196 2.07 3.54 -7.54
C THR A 196 1.89 4.38 -6.26
N LYS A 197 2.53 3.99 -5.17
CA LYS A 197 2.57 4.81 -3.94
C LYS A 197 3.07 6.23 -4.22
N ALA A 198 4.08 6.37 -5.09
CA ALA A 198 4.64 7.66 -5.49
C ALA A 198 3.65 8.51 -6.27
N SER A 199 2.96 7.93 -7.27
CA SER A 199 1.99 8.69 -8.07
C SER A 199 0.81 9.19 -7.23
N ALA A 200 0.36 8.41 -6.24
CA ALA A 200 -0.67 8.83 -5.30
C ALA A 200 -0.16 9.91 -4.33
N LEU A 201 1.08 9.76 -3.81
CA LEU A 201 1.71 10.77 -2.96
C LEU A 201 1.90 12.10 -3.71
N SER A 202 2.28 12.05 -4.99
CA SER A 202 2.38 13.24 -5.84
C SER A 202 1.05 13.98 -5.97
N ARG A 203 -0.04 13.26 -6.26
CA ARG A 203 -1.39 13.86 -6.35
C ARG A 203 -1.87 14.41 -5.00
N LEU A 204 -1.59 13.70 -3.91
CA LEU A 204 -1.91 14.21 -2.57
C LEU A 204 -1.11 15.47 -2.24
N ALA A 205 0.17 15.53 -2.60
CA ALA A 205 1.02 16.70 -2.40
C ALA A 205 0.49 17.93 -3.17
N GLU A 206 0.02 17.73 -4.42
CA GLU A 206 -0.66 18.78 -5.21
C GLU A 206 -1.95 19.28 -4.53
N ILE A 207 -2.79 18.37 -4.02
CA ILE A 207 -4.03 18.72 -3.29
C ILE A 207 -3.73 19.55 -2.04
N LEU A 208 -2.62 19.25 -1.37
CA LEU A 208 -2.20 19.91 -0.12
C LEU A 208 -1.33 21.16 -0.34
N ASP A 209 -0.97 21.49 -1.59
CA ASP A 209 0.00 22.56 -1.94
C ASP A 209 1.35 22.37 -1.21
N ILE A 210 1.84 21.12 -1.18
CA ILE A 210 3.13 20.74 -0.59
C ILE A 210 4.10 20.35 -1.70
N GLN A 211 5.30 20.96 -1.67
CA GLN A 211 6.33 20.65 -2.67
C GLN A 211 7.05 19.34 -2.31
N PRO A 212 7.56 18.56 -3.29
CA PRO A 212 8.35 17.36 -3.02
C PRO A 212 9.50 17.60 -2.03
N SER A 213 10.18 18.74 -2.09
CA SER A 213 11.26 19.14 -1.16
C SER A 213 10.81 19.33 0.30
N GLU A 214 9.50 19.31 0.55
CA GLU A 214 8.90 19.45 1.89
C GLU A 214 8.32 18.10 2.38
N ILE A 215 8.59 17.00 1.64
CA ILE A 215 8.13 15.64 1.95
C ILE A 215 9.32 14.82 2.47
N MET A 216 9.11 14.11 3.55
CA MET A 216 9.96 13.01 4.00
C MET A 216 9.21 11.70 3.82
N ALA A 217 9.79 10.76 3.08
CA ALA A 217 9.22 9.43 2.85
C ALA A 217 10.09 8.35 3.47
N MET A 218 9.46 7.30 4.01
CA MET A 218 10.17 6.15 4.58
C MET A 218 9.56 4.85 4.07
N GLY A 219 10.41 3.87 3.73
CA GLY A 219 10.00 2.58 3.19
C GLY A 219 11.13 1.55 3.26
N ASP A 220 10.81 0.28 2.97
CA ASP A 220 11.79 -0.82 3.02
C ASP A 220 11.76 -1.74 1.79
N ALA A 221 10.70 -1.70 0.98
CA ALA A 221 10.47 -2.62 -0.12
C ALA A 221 10.56 -1.98 -1.51
N ASN A 222 10.54 -2.80 -2.56
CA ASN A 222 10.67 -2.31 -3.93
C ASN A 222 9.53 -1.38 -4.35
N ASN A 223 8.32 -1.57 -3.85
CA ASN A 223 7.16 -0.70 -4.13
C ASN A 223 7.24 0.67 -3.44
N ASP A 224 8.26 0.89 -2.59
CA ASP A 224 8.52 2.19 -1.95
C ASP A 224 9.54 3.02 -2.73
N ILE A 225 10.34 2.42 -3.61
CA ILE A 225 11.47 3.08 -4.28
C ILE A 225 11.04 4.40 -4.92
N GLU A 226 10.01 4.38 -5.76
CA GLU A 226 9.54 5.60 -6.43
C GLU A 226 9.06 6.66 -5.43
N MET A 227 8.49 6.24 -4.29
CA MET A 227 8.05 7.15 -3.22
C MET A 227 9.26 7.78 -2.51
N LEU A 228 10.32 7.00 -2.26
CA LEU A 228 11.58 7.50 -1.69
C LEU A 228 12.27 8.48 -2.64
N GLU A 229 12.32 8.17 -3.94
CA GLU A 229 12.92 9.04 -4.97
C GLU A 229 12.10 10.33 -5.22
N PHE A 230 10.78 10.27 -5.09
CA PHE A 230 9.89 11.44 -5.26
C PHE A 230 10.03 12.45 -4.13
N ALA A 231 10.20 11.98 -2.89
CA ALA A 231 10.29 12.84 -1.72
C ALA A 231 11.60 13.66 -1.72
N GLY A 232 11.57 14.86 -1.15
CA GLY A 232 12.80 15.66 -0.95
C GLY A 232 13.76 15.06 0.08
N LEU A 233 13.30 14.06 0.85
CA LEU A 233 14.12 13.24 1.73
C LEU A 233 13.53 11.81 1.78
N GLY A 234 14.09 10.93 0.99
CA GLY A 234 13.76 9.49 1.00
C GLY A 234 14.66 8.73 1.97
N ILE A 235 14.07 8.00 2.90
CA ILE A 235 14.80 7.25 3.93
C ILE A 235 14.46 5.76 3.84
N ALA A 236 15.44 4.94 3.54
CA ALA A 236 15.30 3.48 3.60
C ALA A 236 15.43 2.98 5.04
N MET A 237 14.63 1.98 5.39
CA MET A 237 14.73 1.28 6.66
C MET A 237 15.97 0.39 6.71
N GLY A 238 16.48 0.12 7.91
CA GLY A 238 17.66 -0.74 8.12
C GLY A 238 17.45 -2.19 7.68
N ASN A 239 16.22 -2.69 7.69
CA ASN A 239 15.81 -4.00 7.17
C ASN A 239 15.60 -4.04 5.65
N ALA A 240 15.61 -2.90 4.95
CA ALA A 240 15.51 -2.87 3.49
C ALA A 240 16.66 -3.60 2.80
N SER A 241 16.45 -4.04 1.57
CA SER A 241 17.52 -4.61 0.74
C SER A 241 18.61 -3.57 0.43
N ASP A 242 19.82 -4.02 0.11
CA ASP A 242 20.90 -3.12 -0.29
C ASP A 242 20.53 -2.31 -1.54
N TYR A 243 19.71 -2.88 -2.41
CA TYR A 243 19.19 -2.19 -3.58
C TYR A 243 18.31 -0.99 -3.22
N VAL A 244 17.30 -1.18 -2.36
CA VAL A 244 16.44 -0.09 -1.87
C VAL A 244 17.26 0.97 -1.12
N LYS A 245 18.18 0.55 -0.24
CA LYS A 245 19.08 1.46 0.48
C LYS A 245 19.95 2.31 -0.45
N SER A 246 20.38 1.74 -1.59
CA SER A 246 21.24 2.45 -2.55
C SER A 246 20.51 3.58 -3.30
N LEU A 247 19.17 3.57 -3.33
CA LEU A 247 18.33 4.53 -4.02
C LEU A 247 17.75 5.61 -3.09
N ALA A 248 17.92 5.45 -1.77
CA ALA A 248 17.45 6.41 -0.78
C ALA A 248 18.52 7.47 -0.45
N ASP A 249 18.08 8.66 -0.04
CA ASP A 249 18.99 9.75 0.41
C ASP A 249 19.67 9.41 1.74
N ALA A 250 19.01 8.61 2.59
CA ALA A 250 19.53 8.21 3.88
C ALA A 250 19.00 6.82 4.29
N VAL A 251 19.68 6.20 5.24
CA VAL A 251 19.28 4.94 5.87
C VAL A 251 19.12 5.17 7.37
N THR A 252 18.03 4.65 7.93
CA THR A 252 17.80 4.59 9.38
C THR A 252 18.02 3.17 9.93
N THR A 253 17.71 2.92 11.20
CA THR A 253 17.73 1.56 11.78
C THR A 253 16.53 0.75 11.30
N SER A 254 16.45 -0.53 11.65
CA SER A 254 15.35 -1.40 11.27
C SER A 254 14.02 -1.01 11.95
N ASN A 255 12.91 -1.56 11.47
CA ASN A 255 11.60 -1.45 12.08
C ASN A 255 11.54 -2.04 13.50
N GLU A 256 12.42 -3.01 13.83
CA GLU A 256 12.59 -3.56 15.16
C GLU A 256 13.44 -2.68 16.09
N GLU A 257 14.22 -1.75 15.52
CA GLU A 257 15.16 -0.88 16.25
C GLU A 257 14.72 0.59 16.25
N GLU A 258 13.41 0.82 16.22
CA GLU A 258 12.79 2.15 16.28
C GLU A 258 13.16 3.09 15.11
N GLY A 259 13.41 2.54 13.91
CA GLY A 259 13.93 3.29 12.76
C GLY A 259 13.11 4.50 12.37
N VAL A 260 11.77 4.43 12.41
CA VAL A 260 10.88 5.57 12.12
C VAL A 260 11.05 6.68 13.16
N ALA A 261 11.06 6.33 14.45
CA ALA A 261 11.23 7.31 15.52
C ALA A 261 12.56 8.04 15.40
N ARG A 262 13.67 7.31 15.18
CA ARG A 262 15.01 7.88 15.01
C ARG A 262 15.12 8.82 13.82
N ALA A 263 14.48 8.47 12.70
CA ALA A 263 14.46 9.33 11.53
C ALA A 263 13.66 10.62 11.78
N ILE A 264 12.48 10.52 12.41
CA ILE A 264 11.68 11.69 12.79
C ILE A 264 12.46 12.60 13.74
N GLU A 265 13.09 12.03 14.77
CA GLU A 265 13.91 12.78 15.73
C GLU A 265 15.09 13.53 15.07
N LYS A 266 15.72 12.89 14.08
CA LYS A 266 16.89 13.47 13.40
C LYS A 266 16.52 14.56 12.40
N TYR A 267 15.41 14.42 11.67
CA TYR A 267 15.13 15.25 10.50
C TYR A 267 13.93 16.21 10.67
N ILE A 268 13.08 15.97 11.66
CA ILE A 268 11.88 16.78 11.90
C ILE A 268 11.95 17.48 13.26
N LEU A 269 12.43 16.81 14.31
CA LEU A 269 12.42 17.32 15.69
C LEU A 269 13.69 18.08 16.06
#